data_229a95c4252acac2865802bc3db4ed70
#
_entry.id   229a95c4252acac2865802bc3db4ed70
#
_cell.length_a   1.000
_cell.length_b   1.000
_cell.length_c   1.000
_cell.angle_alpha   90.00
_cell.angle_beta   90.00
_cell.angle_gamma   90.00
#
_symmetry.space_group_name_H-M   'P 1'
#
loop_
_entity.id
_entity.type
_entity.pdbx_description
1 polymer ?
#
loop_
_entity_poly.entity_id
_entity_poly.type
_entity_poly.pdbx_seq_one_letter_code
_entity_poly.pdbx_strand_id
1 'polypeptide(L)'
;MTAPDQVARPDGVSAGLPRRDLRQVVATLSAAQITSWGVLYYAFTVLQGPISADTGWSHVAIAAAFSGAQVVNGATGIWVGRHIDDYGPRRVMTIFGLLAVAALGVVATAESFWVFAAGWLLAGAAMAGSLYPPAFAALTHWGGPDRVRALTTLTLVGGLASTVFAPLTTSLDQAMGWRSTYLLLAAVLLLAVTPLHWWGLAKPWTPSARHRQPDPALDVQDGPVPEPDADAPAWDPWTVTRSRPFVLLAFGTSLLTLATYALVVNLIPALVDAGLSPGVAAVALGLGGVGQVAGRLGYARFAAATTPTGRLVMVGTATAAATVALAVAPPVAAVVIGLSVLLGLARGVYTLIQATAVTDRWGTHAYGRLSGVLTAPSLVAGAAAPFVGAALAAVLGGWTGAFLALAGLAAVGTLVVACSSPTRPSARAARSSARS
;
A
#
# COMPACT_ATOMS: atom_id res chain seq x y z
N MET A 1 -1.91 38.38 -36.39
CA MET A 1 -1.57 38.13 -34.95
C MET A 1 -1.34 36.62 -34.82
N THR A 2 -0.08 36.22 -34.97
CA THR A 2 0.39 34.84 -34.98
C THR A 2 0.53 34.35 -33.55
N ALA A 3 -0.04 33.17 -33.25
CA ALA A 3 0.10 32.50 -31.98
C ALA A 3 1.59 32.14 -31.70
N PRO A 4 2.07 32.21 -30.45
CA PRO A 4 3.45 31.86 -30.15
C PRO A 4 3.67 30.35 -30.27
N ASP A 5 4.70 30.01 -31.04
CA ASP A 5 5.28 28.68 -31.23
C ASP A 5 5.44 27.92 -29.89
N GLN A 6 4.75 26.80 -29.76
CA GLN A 6 5.08 25.78 -28.77
C GLN A 6 6.31 25.01 -29.26
N VAL A 7 7.48 25.46 -28.84
CA VAL A 7 8.73 24.73 -29.01
C VAL A 7 8.62 23.38 -28.25
N ALA A 8 8.42 22.33 -29.00
CA ALA A 8 8.53 20.96 -28.48
C ALA A 8 9.94 20.74 -27.94
N ARG A 9 10.09 20.43 -26.64
CA ARG A 9 11.36 20.04 -26.06
C ARG A 9 11.70 18.60 -26.48
N PRO A 10 12.97 18.31 -26.82
CA PRO A 10 13.36 17.03 -27.42
C PRO A 10 13.41 15.82 -26.46
N ASP A 11 13.10 16.00 -25.19
CA ASP A 11 13.32 14.94 -24.19
C ASP A 11 11.99 14.32 -23.80
N GLY A 12 11.35 13.53 -24.58
CA GLY A 12 10.23 12.59 -24.30
C GLY A 12 9.47 12.64 -22.95
N VAL A 13 9.74 13.61 -22.09
CA VAL A 13 9.06 13.88 -20.82
C VAL A 13 7.77 14.64 -21.16
N SER A 14 6.64 13.97 -21.06
CA SER A 14 5.33 14.61 -21.19
C SER A 14 5.31 15.88 -20.32
N ALA A 15 5.02 17.02 -20.93
CA ALA A 15 4.81 18.27 -20.21
C ALA A 15 3.63 18.01 -19.24
N GLY A 16 3.93 17.84 -17.95
CA GLY A 16 2.92 17.59 -16.91
C GLY A 16 1.88 18.73 -16.87
N LEU A 17 0.81 18.55 -16.10
CA LEU A 17 -0.19 19.60 -15.90
C LEU A 17 0.46 20.90 -15.39
N PRO A 18 -0.14 22.08 -15.71
CA PRO A 18 0.22 23.33 -15.07
C PRO A 18 0.21 23.19 -13.55
N ARG A 19 1.14 23.83 -12.85
CA ARG A 19 1.31 23.69 -11.39
C ARG A 19 0.03 23.90 -10.57
N ARG A 20 -0.86 24.80 -11.01
CA ARG A 20 -2.16 25.04 -10.37
C ARG A 20 -3.06 23.80 -10.47
N ASP A 21 -3.17 23.23 -11.65
CA ASP A 21 -3.99 22.06 -11.93
C ASP A 21 -3.44 20.83 -11.23
N LEU A 22 -2.12 20.64 -11.23
CA LEU A 22 -1.47 19.56 -10.51
C LEU A 22 -1.72 19.65 -9.00
N ARG A 23 -1.62 20.85 -8.41
CA ARG A 23 -1.96 21.06 -6.99
C ARG A 23 -3.41 20.69 -6.67
N GLN A 24 -4.34 21.07 -7.56
CA GLN A 24 -5.76 20.71 -7.43
C GLN A 24 -5.94 19.19 -7.47
N VAL A 25 -5.34 18.49 -8.43
CA VAL A 25 -5.41 17.04 -8.55
C VAL A 25 -4.79 16.36 -7.32
N VAL A 26 -3.63 16.82 -6.83
CA VAL A 26 -2.99 16.28 -5.63
C VAL A 26 -3.89 16.47 -4.41
N ALA A 27 -4.49 17.64 -4.22
CA ALA A 27 -5.41 17.89 -3.10
C ALA A 27 -6.66 16.99 -3.19
N THR A 28 -7.26 16.89 -4.37
CA THR A 28 -8.41 16.02 -4.66
C THR A 28 -8.10 14.56 -4.32
N LEU A 29 -7.00 14.04 -4.89
CA LEU A 29 -6.60 12.66 -4.64
C LEU A 29 -6.21 12.42 -3.19
N SER A 30 -5.55 13.38 -2.53
CA SER A 30 -5.18 13.25 -1.11
C SER A 30 -6.43 13.17 -0.21
N ALA A 31 -7.43 14.02 -0.44
CA ALA A 31 -8.71 13.97 0.29
C ALA A 31 -9.47 12.67 -0.01
N ALA A 32 -9.50 12.24 -1.26
CA ALA A 32 -10.12 10.96 -1.63
C ALA A 32 -9.39 9.76 -1.00
N GLN A 33 -8.05 9.77 -1.00
CA GLN A 33 -7.27 8.64 -0.47
C GLN A 33 -7.36 8.51 1.05
N ILE A 34 -7.26 9.61 1.81
CA ILE A 34 -7.41 9.54 3.27
C ILE A 34 -8.78 8.99 3.65
N THR A 35 -9.84 9.40 2.93
CA THR A 35 -11.21 8.94 3.15
C THR A 35 -11.38 7.48 2.71
N SER A 36 -10.95 7.11 1.50
CA SER A 36 -11.12 5.74 1.00
C SER A 36 -10.35 4.71 1.83
N TRP A 37 -9.11 5.00 2.25
CA TRP A 37 -8.37 4.13 3.17
C TRP A 37 -9.03 4.06 4.54
N GLY A 38 -9.52 5.20 5.03
CA GLY A 38 -10.25 5.26 6.29
C GLY A 38 -11.47 4.37 6.30
N VAL A 39 -12.30 4.50 5.28
CA VAL A 39 -13.60 3.81 5.17
C VAL A 39 -13.45 2.34 4.77
N LEU A 40 -12.64 2.05 3.75
CA LEU A 40 -12.56 0.69 3.18
C LEU A 40 -11.58 -0.22 3.90
N TYR A 41 -10.59 0.34 4.61
CA TYR A 41 -9.57 -0.46 5.29
C TYR A 41 -9.61 -0.28 6.81
N TYR A 42 -9.47 0.95 7.30
CA TYR A 42 -9.32 1.18 8.74
C TYR A 42 -10.64 1.05 9.52
N ALA A 43 -11.80 1.36 8.93
CA ALA A 43 -13.08 1.10 9.58
C ALA A 43 -13.28 -0.40 9.86
N PHE A 44 -12.83 -1.27 8.95
CA PHE A 44 -12.87 -2.72 9.20
C PHE A 44 -12.08 -3.11 10.45
N THR A 45 -10.87 -2.59 10.63
CA THR A 45 -10.04 -2.92 11.81
C THR A 45 -10.69 -2.53 13.13
N VAL A 46 -11.49 -1.46 13.11
CA VAL A 46 -12.24 -0.99 14.29
C VAL A 46 -13.48 -1.84 14.54
N LEU A 47 -14.21 -2.17 13.48
CA LEU A 47 -15.57 -2.74 13.59
C LEU A 47 -15.59 -4.27 13.73
N GLN A 48 -14.43 -4.96 13.60
CA GLN A 48 -14.36 -6.43 13.76
C GLN A 48 -14.97 -6.92 15.08
N GLY A 49 -14.64 -6.26 16.20
CA GLY A 49 -15.15 -6.60 17.53
C GLY A 49 -16.66 -6.40 17.63
N PRO A 50 -17.17 -5.18 17.35
CA PRO A 50 -18.61 -4.91 17.29
C PRO A 50 -19.41 -5.86 16.39
N ILE A 51 -18.89 -6.17 15.20
CA ILE A 51 -19.52 -7.13 14.27
C ILE A 51 -19.60 -8.52 14.92
N SER A 52 -18.50 -9.01 15.51
CA SER A 52 -18.45 -10.32 16.16
C SER A 52 -19.42 -10.39 17.35
N ALA A 53 -19.49 -9.32 18.15
CA ALA A 53 -20.37 -9.24 19.30
C ALA A 53 -21.86 -9.23 18.93
N ASP A 54 -22.23 -8.53 17.85
CA ASP A 54 -23.61 -8.40 17.40
C ASP A 54 -24.11 -9.64 16.63
N THR A 55 -23.25 -10.25 15.81
CA THR A 55 -23.63 -11.34 14.90
C THR A 55 -23.31 -12.74 15.42
N GLY A 56 -22.41 -12.85 16.40
CA GLY A 56 -21.86 -14.14 16.87
C GLY A 56 -20.86 -14.78 15.88
N TRP A 57 -20.52 -14.13 14.78
CA TRP A 57 -19.51 -14.66 13.83
C TRP A 57 -18.12 -14.60 14.46
N SER A 58 -17.32 -15.64 14.23
CA SER A 58 -15.96 -15.69 14.78
C SER A 58 -15.07 -14.61 14.14
N HIS A 59 -14.11 -14.08 14.91
CA HIS A 59 -13.10 -13.14 14.41
C HIS A 59 -12.33 -13.71 13.21
N VAL A 60 -12.09 -15.02 13.20
CA VAL A 60 -11.42 -15.72 12.08
C VAL A 60 -12.25 -15.63 10.80
N ALA A 61 -13.57 -15.87 10.88
CA ALA A 61 -14.46 -15.80 9.74
C ALA A 61 -14.56 -14.35 9.18
N ILE A 62 -14.72 -13.36 10.07
CA ILE A 62 -14.76 -11.95 9.70
C ILE A 62 -13.45 -11.53 9.02
N ALA A 63 -12.31 -11.90 9.59
CA ALA A 63 -11.00 -11.63 9.03
C ALA A 63 -10.76 -12.36 7.68
N ALA A 64 -11.30 -13.58 7.53
CA ALA A 64 -11.25 -14.33 6.27
C ALA A 64 -12.02 -13.62 5.14
N ALA A 65 -13.21 -13.07 5.43
CA ALA A 65 -13.97 -12.27 4.46
C ALA A 65 -13.16 -11.05 3.96
N PHE A 66 -12.49 -10.34 4.88
CA PHE A 66 -11.63 -9.21 4.52
C PHE A 66 -10.35 -9.64 3.79
N SER A 67 -9.74 -10.77 4.16
CA SER A 67 -8.62 -11.34 3.41
C SER A 67 -9.04 -11.72 1.98
N GLY A 68 -10.22 -12.30 1.81
CA GLY A 68 -10.82 -12.54 0.49
C GLY A 68 -10.98 -11.24 -0.32
N ALA A 69 -11.43 -10.17 0.33
CA ALA A 69 -11.50 -8.85 -0.30
C ALA A 69 -10.12 -8.37 -0.80
N GLN A 70 -9.05 -8.57 -0.03
CA GLN A 70 -7.70 -8.18 -0.46
C GLN A 70 -7.19 -9.01 -1.65
N VAL A 71 -7.55 -10.29 -1.73
CA VAL A 71 -7.24 -11.13 -2.91
C VAL A 71 -7.97 -10.60 -4.14
N VAL A 72 -9.27 -10.30 -4.02
CA VAL A 72 -10.07 -9.72 -5.11
C VAL A 72 -9.52 -8.34 -5.51
N ASN A 73 -9.10 -7.52 -4.55
CA ASN A 73 -8.44 -6.24 -4.80
C ASN A 73 -7.20 -6.41 -5.69
N GLY A 74 -6.32 -7.34 -5.34
CA GLY A 74 -5.12 -7.64 -6.14
C GLY A 74 -5.45 -8.12 -7.57
N ALA A 75 -6.38 -9.05 -7.70
CA ALA A 75 -6.79 -9.60 -8.99
C ALA A 75 -7.46 -8.54 -9.89
N THR A 76 -8.39 -7.76 -9.31
CA THR A 76 -9.11 -6.68 -10.02
C THR A 76 -8.16 -5.55 -10.41
N GLY A 77 -7.12 -5.29 -9.61
CA GLY A 77 -6.12 -4.24 -9.85
C GLY A 77 -5.43 -4.35 -11.21
N ILE A 78 -5.20 -5.57 -11.71
CA ILE A 78 -4.61 -5.81 -13.04
C ILE A 78 -5.53 -5.28 -14.13
N TRP A 79 -6.83 -5.54 -14.02
CA TRP A 79 -7.84 -5.07 -14.97
C TRP A 79 -8.01 -3.54 -14.87
N VAL A 80 -8.10 -3.01 -13.66
CA VAL A 80 -8.21 -1.56 -13.38
C VAL A 80 -7.03 -0.79 -13.98
N GLY A 81 -5.80 -1.28 -13.84
CA GLY A 81 -4.61 -0.63 -14.40
C GLY A 81 -4.73 -0.44 -15.92
N ARG A 82 -5.15 -1.48 -16.65
CA ARG A 82 -5.36 -1.40 -18.11
C ARG A 82 -6.42 -0.37 -18.48
N HIS A 83 -7.54 -0.33 -17.74
CA HIS A 83 -8.63 0.61 -18.02
C HIS A 83 -8.27 2.06 -17.69
N ILE A 84 -7.39 2.28 -16.72
CA ILE A 84 -6.86 3.62 -16.44
C ILE A 84 -5.99 4.08 -17.60
N ASP A 85 -5.13 3.21 -18.13
CA ASP A 85 -4.27 3.54 -19.28
C ASP A 85 -5.10 3.98 -20.50
N ASP A 86 -6.27 3.35 -20.71
CA ASP A 86 -7.14 3.61 -21.86
C ASP A 86 -8.10 4.79 -21.64
N TYR A 87 -8.79 4.81 -20.49
CA TYR A 87 -9.92 5.73 -20.23
C TYR A 87 -9.61 6.82 -19.21
N GLY A 88 -8.45 6.77 -18.58
CA GLY A 88 -8.04 7.69 -17.53
C GLY A 88 -8.67 7.41 -16.16
N PRO A 89 -8.15 8.06 -15.11
CA PRO A 89 -8.54 7.78 -13.72
C PRO A 89 -9.95 8.27 -13.37
N ARG A 90 -10.44 9.34 -14.01
CA ARG A 90 -11.74 9.97 -13.69
C ARG A 90 -12.90 8.97 -13.69
N ARG A 91 -13.12 8.30 -14.82
CA ARG A 91 -14.24 7.34 -14.98
C ARG A 91 -14.04 6.12 -14.09
N VAL A 92 -12.84 5.55 -14.12
CA VAL A 92 -12.51 4.34 -13.36
C VAL A 92 -12.71 4.59 -11.85
N MET A 93 -12.07 5.60 -11.28
CA MET A 93 -12.17 5.89 -9.85
C MET A 93 -13.59 6.27 -9.42
N THR A 94 -14.37 6.93 -10.27
CA THR A 94 -15.78 7.24 -9.97
C THR A 94 -16.64 5.98 -9.93
N ILE A 95 -16.52 5.10 -10.94
CA ILE A 95 -17.31 3.84 -10.99
C ILE A 95 -16.96 2.96 -9.80
N PHE A 96 -15.68 2.80 -9.48
CA PHE A 96 -15.24 1.99 -8.36
C PHE A 96 -15.57 2.65 -7.00
N GLY A 97 -15.66 3.98 -6.93
CA GLY A 97 -16.19 4.71 -5.79
C GLY A 97 -17.68 4.39 -5.55
N LEU A 98 -18.50 4.37 -6.60
CA LEU A 98 -19.90 3.96 -6.51
C LEU A 98 -20.05 2.47 -6.14
N LEU A 99 -19.18 1.61 -6.67
CA LEU A 99 -19.12 0.20 -6.30
C LEU A 99 -18.80 0.04 -4.80
N ALA A 100 -17.91 0.87 -4.26
CA ALA A 100 -17.60 0.87 -2.82
C ALA A 100 -18.82 1.22 -1.98
N VAL A 101 -19.62 2.21 -2.40
CA VAL A 101 -20.88 2.57 -1.75
C VAL A 101 -21.85 1.38 -1.72
N ALA A 102 -22.06 0.74 -2.87
CA ALA A 102 -22.93 -0.43 -2.96
C ALA A 102 -22.43 -1.59 -2.08
N ALA A 103 -21.11 -1.85 -2.12
CA ALA A 103 -20.49 -2.91 -1.32
C ALA A 103 -20.69 -2.70 0.19
N LEU A 104 -20.46 -1.48 0.67
CA LEU A 104 -20.68 -1.16 2.09
C LEU A 104 -22.16 -1.19 2.46
N GLY A 105 -23.07 -0.84 1.55
CA GLY A 105 -24.51 -1.06 1.73
C GLY A 105 -24.82 -2.54 1.95
N VAL A 106 -24.26 -3.44 1.14
CA VAL A 106 -24.43 -4.90 1.32
C VAL A 106 -23.85 -5.37 2.65
N VAL A 107 -22.63 -4.90 3.01
CA VAL A 107 -21.99 -5.24 4.29
C VAL A 107 -22.88 -4.79 5.46
N ALA A 108 -23.37 -3.55 5.44
CA ALA A 108 -24.17 -2.98 6.54
C ALA A 108 -25.53 -3.65 6.73
N THR A 109 -26.14 -4.15 5.65
CA THR A 109 -27.47 -4.81 5.67
C THR A 109 -27.38 -6.33 5.74
N ALA A 110 -26.16 -6.90 5.87
CA ALA A 110 -25.99 -8.34 5.91
C ALA A 110 -26.59 -8.97 7.18
N GLU A 111 -27.49 -9.93 7.00
CA GLU A 111 -28.08 -10.75 8.05
C GLU A 111 -27.38 -12.12 8.15
N SER A 112 -26.70 -12.54 7.10
CA SER A 112 -25.93 -13.79 7.06
C SER A 112 -24.47 -13.56 6.77
N PHE A 113 -23.61 -14.45 7.28
CA PHE A 113 -22.16 -14.40 7.01
C PHE A 113 -21.81 -14.40 5.51
N TRP A 114 -22.56 -15.15 4.70
CA TRP A 114 -22.27 -15.25 3.27
C TRP A 114 -22.57 -13.96 2.51
N VAL A 115 -23.64 -13.23 2.90
CA VAL A 115 -23.93 -11.90 2.34
C VAL A 115 -22.87 -10.90 2.77
N PHE A 116 -22.45 -10.93 4.03
CA PHE A 116 -21.35 -10.12 4.56
C PHE A 116 -20.04 -10.39 3.80
N ALA A 117 -19.68 -11.65 3.60
CA ALA A 117 -18.50 -12.04 2.84
C ALA A 117 -18.58 -11.58 1.38
N ALA A 118 -19.72 -11.76 0.71
CA ALA A 118 -19.95 -11.26 -0.65
C ALA A 118 -19.82 -9.74 -0.74
N GLY A 119 -20.35 -8.99 0.24
CA GLY A 119 -20.16 -7.55 0.36
C GLY A 119 -18.69 -7.15 0.47
N TRP A 120 -17.90 -7.89 1.25
CA TRP A 120 -16.45 -7.65 1.34
C TRP A 120 -15.71 -8.02 0.06
N LEU A 121 -16.05 -9.11 -0.64
CA LEU A 121 -15.45 -9.41 -1.93
C LEU A 121 -15.73 -8.28 -2.95
N LEU A 122 -16.95 -7.75 -2.94
CA LEU A 122 -17.34 -6.58 -3.76
C LEU A 122 -16.55 -5.32 -3.35
N ALA A 123 -16.39 -5.09 -2.04
CA ALA A 123 -15.55 -4.01 -1.51
C ALA A 123 -14.08 -4.17 -1.94
N GLY A 124 -13.58 -5.41 -2.01
CA GLY A 124 -12.25 -5.71 -2.53
C GLY A 124 -12.08 -5.28 -3.99
N ALA A 125 -13.05 -5.60 -4.84
CA ALA A 125 -13.05 -5.11 -6.21
C ALA A 125 -13.06 -3.56 -6.24
N ALA A 126 -13.90 -2.92 -5.40
CA ALA A 126 -13.97 -1.47 -5.31
C ALA A 126 -12.66 -0.83 -4.84
N MET A 127 -11.95 -1.44 -3.91
CA MET A 127 -10.62 -0.99 -3.43
C MET A 127 -9.61 -0.89 -4.58
N ALA A 128 -9.63 -1.80 -5.54
CA ALA A 128 -8.71 -1.81 -6.67
C ALA A 128 -8.76 -0.53 -7.50
N GLY A 129 -9.94 0.05 -7.66
CA GLY A 129 -10.16 1.28 -8.42
C GLY A 129 -10.21 2.55 -7.57
N SER A 130 -10.16 2.45 -6.22
CA SER A 130 -10.33 3.60 -5.33
C SER A 130 -9.12 3.92 -4.47
N LEU A 131 -8.18 2.96 -4.24
CA LEU A 131 -7.01 3.15 -3.39
C LEU A 131 -5.79 3.67 -4.17
N TYR A 132 -4.57 3.49 -3.63
CA TYR A 132 -3.34 4.07 -4.15
C TYR A 132 -3.03 3.76 -5.63
N PRO A 133 -3.17 2.53 -6.17
CA PRO A 133 -2.69 2.24 -7.51
C PRO A 133 -3.25 3.17 -8.59
N PRO A 134 -4.58 3.41 -8.69
CA PRO A 134 -5.13 4.36 -9.66
C PRO A 134 -4.70 5.81 -9.41
N ALA A 135 -4.58 6.24 -8.16
CA ALA A 135 -4.11 7.58 -7.83
C ALA A 135 -2.63 7.77 -8.23
N PHE A 136 -1.80 6.73 -8.06
CA PHE A 136 -0.39 6.76 -8.49
C PHE A 136 -0.27 6.82 -10.01
N ALA A 137 -1.10 6.06 -10.75
CA ALA A 137 -1.13 6.12 -12.20
C ALA A 137 -1.48 7.54 -12.68
N ALA A 138 -2.49 8.17 -12.09
CA ALA A 138 -2.90 9.53 -12.39
C ALA A 138 -1.77 10.54 -12.14
N LEU A 139 -1.14 10.50 -10.96
CA LEU A 139 -0.05 11.41 -10.60
C LEU A 139 1.23 11.14 -11.39
N THR A 140 1.45 9.91 -11.82
CA THR A 140 2.58 9.57 -12.70
C THR A 140 2.40 10.17 -14.08
N HIS A 141 1.18 10.13 -14.61
CA HIS A 141 0.86 10.69 -15.92
C HIS A 141 0.88 12.23 -15.91
N TRP A 142 0.24 12.85 -14.91
CA TRP A 142 0.06 14.30 -14.84
C TRP A 142 1.19 15.07 -14.15
N GLY A 143 2.02 14.38 -13.38
CA GLY A 143 3.00 15.01 -12.48
C GLY A 143 4.21 15.62 -13.14
N GLY A 144 4.61 15.14 -14.34
CA GLY A 144 5.81 15.61 -15.01
C GLY A 144 7.04 15.67 -14.09
N PRO A 145 7.77 16.80 -14.05
CA PRO A 145 8.92 16.99 -13.17
C PRO A 145 8.59 16.94 -11.67
N ASP A 146 7.37 17.35 -11.29
CA ASP A 146 6.90 17.40 -9.89
C ASP A 146 6.29 16.06 -9.41
N ARG A 147 6.33 14.98 -10.23
CA ARG A 147 5.72 13.68 -9.94
C ARG A 147 6.09 13.11 -8.57
N VAL A 148 7.37 13.10 -8.24
CA VAL A 148 7.84 12.53 -6.97
C VAL A 148 7.25 13.29 -5.78
N ARG A 149 7.23 14.62 -5.85
CA ARG A 149 6.65 15.46 -4.82
C ARG A 149 5.14 15.23 -4.66
N ALA A 150 4.43 15.09 -5.77
CA ALA A 150 2.99 14.80 -5.78
C ALA A 150 2.67 13.44 -5.13
N LEU A 151 3.39 12.39 -5.51
CA LEU A 151 3.26 11.05 -4.92
C LEU A 151 3.60 11.04 -3.42
N THR A 152 4.66 11.75 -3.02
CA THR A 152 5.02 11.89 -1.61
C THR A 152 3.93 12.58 -0.81
N THR A 153 3.40 13.71 -1.30
CA THR A 153 2.31 14.42 -0.63
C THR A 153 1.08 13.54 -0.46
N LEU A 154 0.66 12.84 -1.53
CA LEU A 154 -0.46 11.91 -1.50
C LEU A 154 -0.28 10.83 -0.42
N THR A 155 0.90 10.22 -0.38
CA THR A 155 1.17 9.13 0.57
C THR A 155 1.32 9.60 2.01
N LEU A 156 1.81 10.82 2.23
CA LEU A 156 1.86 11.43 3.56
C LEU A 156 0.44 11.67 4.11
N VAL A 157 -0.43 12.29 3.30
CA VAL A 157 -1.82 12.56 3.69
C VAL A 157 -2.60 11.26 3.89
N GLY A 158 -2.53 10.34 2.94
CA GLY A 158 -3.20 9.03 3.05
C GLY A 158 -2.66 8.18 4.21
N GLY A 159 -1.40 8.39 4.62
CA GLY A 159 -0.83 7.76 5.81
C GLY A 159 -1.50 8.15 7.13
N LEU A 160 -2.20 9.28 7.16
CA LEU A 160 -2.99 9.73 8.32
C LEU A 160 -4.40 9.13 8.37
N ALA A 161 -4.77 8.26 7.43
CA ALA A 161 -6.12 7.68 7.38
C ALA A 161 -6.49 6.96 8.69
N SER A 162 -5.58 6.16 9.25
CA SER A 162 -5.83 5.51 10.56
C SER A 162 -5.96 6.53 11.71
N THR A 163 -5.17 7.61 11.66
CA THR A 163 -5.19 8.65 12.69
C THR A 163 -6.55 9.34 12.78
N VAL A 164 -7.19 9.58 11.64
CA VAL A 164 -8.50 10.24 11.56
C VAL A 164 -9.63 9.23 11.74
N PHE A 165 -9.59 8.13 10.98
CA PHE A 165 -10.75 7.25 10.87
C PHE A 165 -10.84 6.20 11.97
N ALA A 166 -9.76 5.80 12.65
CA ALA A 166 -9.91 4.85 13.75
C ALA A 166 -10.69 5.45 14.93
N PRO A 167 -10.33 6.61 15.51
CA PRO A 167 -11.13 7.21 16.56
C PRO A 167 -12.53 7.65 16.09
N LEU A 168 -12.64 8.19 14.86
CA LEU A 168 -13.93 8.58 14.28
C LEU A 168 -14.87 7.38 14.18
N THR A 169 -14.42 6.27 13.61
CA THR A 169 -15.23 5.05 13.45
C THR A 169 -15.64 4.47 14.80
N THR A 170 -14.72 4.48 15.79
CA THR A 170 -15.04 4.03 17.15
C THR A 170 -16.13 4.88 17.79
N SER A 171 -16.05 6.21 17.66
CA SER A 171 -17.08 7.11 18.20
C SER A 171 -18.43 6.93 17.51
N LEU A 172 -18.44 6.73 16.20
CA LEU A 172 -19.67 6.47 15.44
C LEU A 172 -20.28 5.13 15.83
N ASP A 173 -19.48 4.07 15.96
CA ASP A 173 -19.95 2.76 16.38
C ASP A 173 -20.59 2.79 17.76
N GLN A 174 -19.96 3.47 18.72
CA GLN A 174 -20.50 3.65 20.07
C GLN A 174 -21.83 4.43 20.09
N ALA A 175 -22.02 5.37 19.14
CA ALA A 175 -23.22 6.20 19.07
C ALA A 175 -24.38 5.52 18.34
N MET A 176 -24.12 4.75 17.29
CA MET A 176 -25.18 4.27 16.39
C MET A 176 -25.03 2.81 15.92
N GLY A 177 -24.01 2.10 16.40
CA GLY A 177 -23.69 0.73 16.03
C GLY A 177 -23.01 0.60 14.67
N TRP A 178 -22.41 -0.57 14.41
CA TRP A 178 -21.55 -0.80 13.25
C TRP A 178 -22.29 -0.72 11.90
N ARG A 179 -23.55 -1.16 11.84
CA ARG A 179 -24.36 -1.11 10.61
C ARG A 179 -24.60 0.33 10.16
N SER A 180 -25.10 1.17 11.06
CA SER A 180 -25.33 2.60 10.79
C SER A 180 -24.02 3.33 10.50
N THR A 181 -22.94 2.95 11.16
CA THR A 181 -21.61 3.50 10.91
C THR A 181 -21.17 3.20 9.48
N TYR A 182 -21.30 1.97 8.98
CA TYR A 182 -20.97 1.67 7.58
C TYR A 182 -21.88 2.40 6.58
N LEU A 183 -23.17 2.56 6.87
CA LEU A 183 -24.07 3.33 6.01
C LEU A 183 -23.68 4.82 5.95
N LEU A 184 -23.32 5.41 7.08
CA LEU A 184 -22.82 6.79 7.13
C LEU A 184 -21.49 6.92 6.36
N LEU A 185 -20.56 6.00 6.55
CA LEU A 185 -19.28 5.99 5.83
C LEU A 185 -19.49 5.78 4.31
N ALA A 186 -20.46 4.97 3.91
CA ALA A 186 -20.87 4.82 2.51
C ALA A 186 -21.45 6.13 1.96
N ALA A 187 -22.26 6.85 2.75
CA ALA A 187 -22.74 8.17 2.37
C ALA A 187 -21.60 9.19 2.20
N VAL A 188 -20.57 9.14 3.04
CA VAL A 188 -19.36 9.98 2.88
C VAL A 188 -18.64 9.65 1.57
N LEU A 189 -18.49 8.37 1.21
CA LEU A 189 -17.93 7.99 -0.10
C LEU A 189 -18.76 8.50 -1.26
N LEU A 190 -20.09 8.40 -1.17
CA LEU A 190 -21.03 8.85 -2.20
C LEU A 190 -20.98 10.38 -2.37
N LEU A 191 -21.08 11.11 -1.27
CA LEU A 191 -21.30 12.56 -1.29
C LEU A 191 -20.01 13.39 -1.34
N ALA A 192 -18.88 12.82 -0.92
CA ALA A 192 -17.59 13.50 -0.94
C ALA A 192 -16.62 12.88 -1.96
N VAL A 193 -16.30 11.59 -1.83
CA VAL A 193 -15.25 10.96 -2.64
C VAL A 193 -15.65 10.81 -4.11
N THR A 194 -16.87 10.37 -4.37
CA THR A 194 -17.38 10.21 -5.75
C THR A 194 -17.39 11.54 -6.52
N PRO A 195 -17.91 12.66 -5.96
CA PRO A 195 -17.79 13.97 -6.59
C PRO A 195 -16.33 14.43 -6.77
N LEU A 196 -15.46 14.20 -5.79
CA LEU A 196 -14.03 14.52 -5.93
C LEU A 196 -13.40 13.78 -7.11
N HIS A 197 -13.71 12.52 -7.32
CA HIS A 197 -13.24 11.77 -8.49
C HIS A 197 -13.82 12.33 -9.79
N TRP A 198 -15.13 12.61 -9.83
CA TRP A 198 -15.80 13.05 -11.05
C TRP A 198 -15.40 14.45 -11.52
N TRP A 199 -15.36 15.43 -10.62
CA TRP A 199 -15.03 16.81 -10.97
C TRP A 199 -13.56 17.14 -10.79
N GLY A 200 -12.91 16.63 -9.74
CA GLY A 200 -11.52 16.95 -9.43
C GLY A 200 -10.51 16.30 -10.37
N LEU A 201 -10.88 15.17 -11.00
CA LEU A 201 -10.04 14.48 -11.99
C LEU A 201 -10.47 14.76 -13.44
N ALA A 202 -11.26 15.81 -13.69
CA ALA A 202 -11.69 16.23 -15.03
C ALA A 202 -10.56 16.97 -15.76
N LYS A 203 -9.40 16.31 -15.93
CA LYS A 203 -8.24 16.83 -16.66
C LYS A 203 -7.99 16.00 -17.92
N PRO A 204 -7.33 16.56 -18.94
CA PRO A 204 -7.00 15.83 -20.16
C PRO A 204 -6.22 14.54 -19.85
N TRP A 205 -6.59 13.47 -20.54
CA TRP A 205 -5.91 12.19 -20.45
C TRP A 205 -5.49 11.73 -21.84
N THR A 206 -4.22 11.39 -22.00
CA THR A 206 -3.69 10.86 -23.25
C THR A 206 -3.59 9.33 -23.09
N PRO A 207 -4.39 8.54 -23.81
CA PRO A 207 -4.28 7.08 -23.78
C PRO A 207 -2.87 6.61 -24.11
N SER A 208 -2.45 5.50 -23.50
CA SER A 208 -1.15 4.90 -23.76
C SER A 208 -1.00 4.53 -25.23
N ALA A 209 0.21 4.65 -25.79
CA ALA A 209 0.54 4.41 -27.19
C ALA A 209 0.15 3.01 -27.74
N ARG A 210 -0.23 2.07 -26.86
CA ARG A 210 -0.73 0.74 -27.26
C ARG A 210 -1.99 0.77 -28.15
N HIS A 211 -2.79 1.85 -28.09
CA HIS A 211 -4.02 2.05 -28.88
C HIS A 211 -3.86 3.10 -29.98
N ARG A 212 -2.69 3.71 -30.10
CA ARG A 212 -2.40 4.51 -31.29
C ARG A 212 -2.22 3.52 -32.45
N GLN A 213 -3.23 3.38 -33.32
CA GLN A 213 -2.99 2.80 -34.63
C GLN A 213 -1.79 3.51 -35.24
N PRO A 214 -0.81 2.78 -35.82
CA PRO A 214 0.29 3.43 -36.51
C PRO A 214 -0.32 4.37 -37.56
N ASP A 215 -0.09 5.68 -37.41
CA ASP A 215 -0.42 6.64 -38.46
C ASP A 215 0.73 6.54 -39.48
N PRO A 216 0.48 6.00 -40.68
CA PRO A 216 1.54 5.79 -41.66
C PRO A 216 2.24 7.10 -42.06
N ALA A 217 1.63 8.26 -41.74
CA ALA A 217 2.18 9.58 -42.06
C ALA A 217 3.18 10.11 -41.01
N LEU A 218 3.24 9.49 -39.79
CA LEU A 218 4.16 9.92 -38.72
C LEU A 218 5.40 9.02 -38.58
N ASP A 219 5.45 7.89 -39.30
CA ASP A 219 6.58 6.94 -39.27
C ASP A 219 7.85 7.43 -40.00
N VAL A 220 7.86 8.64 -40.55
CA VAL A 220 8.99 9.15 -41.36
C VAL A 220 9.94 10.04 -40.56
N GLN A 221 9.70 10.31 -39.27
CA GLN A 221 10.54 11.23 -38.49
C GLN A 221 11.11 10.65 -37.17
N ASP A 222 10.95 9.39 -36.89
CA ASP A 222 11.74 8.78 -35.84
C ASP A 222 13.17 8.57 -36.35
N GLY A 223 14.04 9.51 -35.98
CA GLY A 223 15.47 9.32 -36.06
C GLY A 223 15.87 8.00 -35.35
N PRO A 224 17.08 7.49 -35.56
CA PRO A 224 17.47 6.21 -35.00
C PRO A 224 17.13 6.15 -33.52
N VAL A 225 16.29 5.17 -33.13
CA VAL A 225 16.02 4.84 -31.73
C VAL A 225 17.37 4.82 -31.04
N PRO A 226 17.61 5.62 -29.96
CA PRO A 226 18.89 5.59 -29.28
C PRO A 226 19.21 4.13 -28.98
N GLU A 227 20.31 3.63 -29.54
CA GLU A 227 20.80 2.29 -29.22
C GLU A 227 20.83 2.17 -27.69
N PRO A 228 20.36 1.05 -27.12
CA PRO A 228 20.49 0.82 -25.68
C PRO A 228 21.96 1.05 -25.35
N ASP A 229 22.24 1.89 -24.32
CA ASP A 229 23.60 2.19 -23.87
C ASP A 229 24.45 0.94 -24.01
N ALA A 230 25.44 0.94 -24.90
CA ALA A 230 26.32 -0.21 -25.15
C ALA A 230 27.09 -0.63 -23.89
N ASP A 231 27.15 0.23 -22.88
CA ASP A 231 27.71 -0.01 -21.56
C ASP A 231 26.66 -0.51 -20.51
N ALA A 232 25.38 -0.67 -20.88
CA ALA A 232 24.42 -1.28 -19.98
C ALA A 232 24.78 -2.77 -19.82
N PRO A 233 25.03 -3.25 -18.58
CA PRO A 233 25.41 -4.64 -18.39
C PRO A 233 24.33 -5.55 -18.98
N ALA A 234 24.72 -6.39 -19.94
CA ALA A 234 23.85 -7.32 -20.67
C ALA A 234 23.41 -8.50 -19.78
N TRP A 235 22.76 -8.20 -18.62
CA TRP A 235 22.17 -9.24 -17.77
C TRP A 235 20.68 -9.40 -18.06
N ASP A 236 20.25 -10.64 -18.24
CA ASP A 236 18.84 -10.97 -18.41
C ASP A 236 18.08 -10.79 -17.09
N PRO A 237 16.99 -10.00 -17.05
CA PRO A 237 16.17 -9.82 -15.85
C PRO A 237 15.68 -11.14 -15.22
N TRP A 238 15.48 -12.19 -16.01
CA TRP A 238 15.09 -13.51 -15.50
C TRP A 238 16.21 -14.21 -14.73
N THR A 239 17.46 -13.97 -15.09
CA THR A 239 18.62 -14.46 -14.34
C THR A 239 18.65 -13.83 -12.94
N VAL A 240 18.35 -12.53 -12.85
CA VAL A 240 18.26 -11.83 -11.55
C VAL A 240 17.13 -12.37 -10.70
N THR A 241 15.91 -12.54 -11.26
CA THR A 241 14.75 -13.04 -10.49
C THR A 241 14.97 -14.44 -9.93
N ARG A 242 15.80 -15.25 -10.56
CA ARG A 242 16.17 -16.61 -10.10
C ARG A 242 17.38 -16.61 -9.18
N SER A 243 18.05 -15.50 -9.01
CA SER A 243 19.24 -15.42 -8.16
C SER A 243 18.88 -15.58 -6.68
N ARG A 244 19.74 -16.25 -5.92
CA ARG A 244 19.56 -16.45 -4.47
C ARG A 244 19.28 -15.13 -3.71
N PRO A 245 20.02 -14.02 -3.93
CA PRO A 245 19.74 -12.76 -3.26
C PRO A 245 18.32 -12.22 -3.54
N PHE A 246 17.82 -12.36 -4.77
CA PHE A 246 16.49 -11.89 -5.14
C PHE A 246 15.40 -12.71 -4.48
N VAL A 247 15.49 -14.05 -4.53
CA VAL A 247 14.52 -14.97 -3.93
C VAL A 247 14.46 -14.78 -2.41
N LEU A 248 15.62 -14.68 -1.75
CA LEU A 248 15.69 -14.43 -0.32
C LEU A 248 15.08 -13.07 0.05
N LEU A 249 15.34 -12.03 -0.74
CA LEU A 249 14.73 -10.73 -0.53
C LEU A 249 13.20 -10.78 -0.68
N ALA A 250 12.68 -11.40 -1.75
CA ALA A 250 11.25 -11.55 -1.98
C ALA A 250 10.56 -12.31 -0.85
N PHE A 251 11.14 -13.44 -0.43
CA PHE A 251 10.58 -14.26 0.64
C PHE A 251 10.64 -13.54 1.99
N GLY A 252 11.79 -12.96 2.36
CA GLY A 252 11.95 -12.25 3.63
C GLY A 252 11.06 -11.02 3.75
N THR A 253 10.92 -10.23 2.67
CA THR A 253 9.99 -9.08 2.66
C THR A 253 8.52 -9.53 2.72
N SER A 254 8.18 -10.69 2.17
CA SER A 254 6.81 -11.24 2.28
C SER A 254 6.48 -11.64 3.72
N LEU A 255 7.41 -12.25 4.44
CA LEU A 255 7.22 -12.57 5.87
C LEU A 255 7.08 -11.30 6.72
N LEU A 256 7.89 -10.28 6.46
CA LEU A 256 7.79 -8.98 7.14
C LEU A 256 6.45 -8.30 6.83
N THR A 257 5.98 -8.37 5.60
CA THR A 257 4.67 -7.84 5.19
C THR A 257 3.54 -8.58 5.91
N LEU A 258 3.56 -9.91 5.91
CA LEU A 258 2.58 -10.74 6.61
C LEU A 258 2.49 -10.35 8.08
N ALA A 259 3.63 -10.35 8.79
CA ALA A 259 3.69 -10.03 10.20
C ALA A 259 3.18 -8.62 10.50
N THR A 260 3.62 -7.64 9.72
CA THR A 260 3.25 -6.22 9.91
C THR A 260 1.76 -5.97 9.69
N TYR A 261 1.19 -6.49 8.60
CA TYR A 261 -0.23 -6.27 8.29
C TYR A 261 -1.15 -7.11 9.16
N ALA A 262 -0.75 -8.34 9.54
CA ALA A 262 -1.51 -9.16 10.49
C ALA A 262 -1.64 -8.47 11.85
N LEU A 263 -0.55 -7.87 12.35
CA LEU A 263 -0.57 -7.10 13.58
C LEU A 263 -1.47 -5.88 13.47
N VAL A 264 -1.32 -5.07 12.42
CA VAL A 264 -2.06 -3.81 12.26
C VAL A 264 -3.57 -4.04 12.18
N VAL A 265 -4.02 -5.03 11.40
CA VAL A 265 -5.45 -5.30 11.23
C VAL A 265 -6.08 -5.88 12.49
N ASN A 266 -5.33 -6.66 13.26
CA ASN A 266 -5.83 -7.28 14.49
C ASN A 266 -5.45 -6.50 15.77
N LEU A 267 -4.87 -5.30 15.64
CA LEU A 267 -4.41 -4.52 16.80
C LEU A 267 -5.55 -4.14 17.73
N ILE A 268 -6.66 -3.61 17.20
CA ILE A 268 -7.79 -3.16 18.03
C ILE A 268 -8.44 -4.32 18.77
N PRO A 269 -8.84 -5.44 18.11
CA PRO A 269 -9.34 -6.60 18.84
C PRO A 269 -8.40 -7.08 19.95
N ALA A 270 -7.10 -7.14 19.64
CA ALA A 270 -6.10 -7.60 20.61
C ALA A 270 -6.00 -6.70 21.85
N LEU A 271 -6.06 -5.37 21.65
CA LEU A 271 -5.98 -4.41 22.76
C LEU A 271 -7.26 -4.38 23.60
N VAL A 272 -8.40 -4.56 22.98
CA VAL A 272 -9.69 -4.66 23.69
C VAL A 272 -9.76 -5.94 24.51
N ASP A 273 -9.32 -7.08 23.95
CA ASP A 273 -9.21 -8.35 24.69
C ASP A 273 -8.23 -8.25 25.87
N ALA A 274 -7.19 -7.44 25.76
CA ALA A 274 -6.26 -7.14 26.85
C ALA A 274 -6.85 -6.25 27.95
N GLY A 275 -8.10 -5.78 27.80
CA GLY A 275 -8.83 -4.95 28.78
C GLY A 275 -8.76 -3.46 28.55
N LEU A 276 -8.22 -2.98 27.42
CA LEU A 276 -8.24 -1.56 27.07
C LEU A 276 -9.59 -1.17 26.46
N SER A 277 -10.01 0.08 26.71
CA SER A 277 -11.22 0.58 26.07
C SER A 277 -11.06 0.67 24.54
N PRO A 278 -12.15 0.48 23.77
CA PRO A 278 -12.11 0.63 22.30
C PRO A 278 -11.57 1.98 21.84
N GLY A 279 -11.84 3.06 22.58
CA GLY A 279 -11.31 4.38 22.31
C GLY A 279 -9.77 4.46 22.43
N VAL A 280 -9.20 3.88 23.47
CA VAL A 280 -7.73 3.81 23.66
C VAL A 280 -7.09 2.96 22.56
N ALA A 281 -7.69 1.81 22.22
CA ALA A 281 -7.22 0.95 21.13
C ALA A 281 -7.23 1.67 19.76
N ALA A 282 -8.30 2.42 19.50
CA ALA A 282 -8.40 3.24 18.28
C ALA A 282 -7.38 4.37 18.23
N VAL A 283 -7.12 5.05 19.35
CA VAL A 283 -6.06 6.08 19.46
C VAL A 283 -4.69 5.46 19.26
N ALA A 284 -4.41 4.27 19.79
CA ALA A 284 -3.14 3.56 19.58
C ALA A 284 -2.90 3.28 18.09
N LEU A 285 -3.90 2.74 17.38
CA LEU A 285 -3.83 2.53 15.93
C LEU A 285 -3.68 3.86 15.18
N GLY A 286 -4.44 4.88 15.57
CA GLY A 286 -4.40 6.21 14.98
C GLY A 286 -3.03 6.87 15.10
N LEU A 287 -2.45 6.90 16.30
CA LEU A 287 -1.10 7.46 16.54
C LEU A 287 0.01 6.62 15.88
N GLY A 288 -0.21 5.32 15.67
CA GLY A 288 0.61 4.51 14.78
C GLY A 288 0.66 5.09 13.36
N GLY A 289 -0.44 5.68 12.86
CA GLY A 289 -0.47 6.43 11.59
C GLY A 289 0.44 7.66 11.59
N VAL A 290 0.45 8.42 12.70
CA VAL A 290 1.41 9.55 12.88
C VAL A 290 2.85 9.03 12.84
N GLY A 291 3.14 7.93 13.56
CA GLY A 291 4.44 7.27 13.50
C GLY A 291 4.84 6.90 12.07
N GLN A 292 3.91 6.37 11.28
CA GLN A 292 4.14 6.01 9.88
C GLN A 292 4.55 7.23 9.02
N VAL A 293 3.90 8.36 9.22
CA VAL A 293 4.25 9.62 8.52
C VAL A 293 5.64 10.10 8.97
N ALA A 294 5.92 10.07 10.27
CA ALA A 294 7.24 10.44 10.81
C ALA A 294 8.36 9.57 10.23
N GLY A 295 8.14 8.25 10.12
CA GLY A 295 9.08 7.31 9.50
C GLY A 295 9.38 7.65 8.04
N ARG A 296 8.36 8.05 7.26
CA ARG A 296 8.53 8.48 5.86
C ARG A 296 9.32 9.78 5.74
N LEU A 297 9.05 10.75 6.61
CA LEU A 297 9.79 12.02 6.62
C LEU A 297 11.27 11.84 6.98
N GLY A 298 11.58 10.92 7.89
CA GLY A 298 12.95 10.60 8.30
C GLY A 298 13.72 9.71 7.32
N TYR A 299 13.04 9.11 6.33
CA TYR A 299 13.62 8.07 5.47
C TYR A 299 14.87 8.51 4.71
N ALA A 300 14.89 9.70 4.13
CA ALA A 300 16.02 10.15 3.32
C ALA A 300 17.33 10.19 4.12
N ARG A 301 17.30 10.71 5.38
CA ARG A 301 18.46 10.73 6.29
C ARG A 301 18.86 9.31 6.70
N PHE A 302 17.88 8.47 7.01
CA PHE A 302 18.11 7.07 7.37
C PHE A 302 18.73 6.28 6.20
N ALA A 303 18.24 6.50 4.98
CA ALA A 303 18.76 5.85 3.78
C ALA A 303 20.19 6.28 3.45
N ALA A 304 20.54 7.54 3.66
CA ALA A 304 21.91 8.05 3.45
C ALA A 304 22.92 7.48 4.47
N ALA A 305 22.47 7.14 5.68
CA ALA A 305 23.34 6.63 6.77
C ALA A 305 23.45 5.10 6.80
N THR A 306 22.72 4.36 5.93
CA THR A 306 22.61 2.91 6.04
C THR A 306 22.72 2.20 4.68
N THR A 307 23.19 0.95 4.69
CA THR A 307 23.17 0.10 3.48
C THR A 307 21.77 -0.43 3.19
N PRO A 308 21.45 -0.80 1.93
CA PRO A 308 20.14 -1.34 1.56
C PRO A 308 19.70 -2.56 2.38
N THR A 309 20.63 -3.49 2.67
CA THR A 309 20.34 -4.65 3.51
C THR A 309 20.28 -4.26 4.99
N GLY A 310 21.20 -3.41 5.47
CA GLY A 310 21.22 -2.93 6.84
C GLY A 310 19.93 -2.23 7.25
N ARG A 311 19.37 -1.39 6.37
CA ARG A 311 18.06 -0.73 6.59
C ARG A 311 16.93 -1.72 6.85
N LEU A 312 16.83 -2.76 5.99
CA LEU A 312 15.80 -3.79 6.14
C LEU A 312 15.99 -4.59 7.43
N VAL A 313 17.23 -4.95 7.77
CA VAL A 313 17.54 -5.66 9.01
C VAL A 313 17.16 -4.80 10.22
N MET A 314 17.54 -3.52 10.24
CA MET A 314 17.19 -2.62 11.36
C MET A 314 15.68 -2.48 11.52
N VAL A 315 14.95 -2.26 10.42
CA VAL A 315 13.50 -2.09 10.46
C VAL A 315 12.79 -3.40 10.82
N GLY A 316 13.23 -4.53 10.28
CA GLY A 316 12.67 -5.84 10.61
C GLY A 316 12.92 -6.21 12.08
N THR A 317 14.12 -5.95 12.61
CA THR A 317 14.44 -6.15 14.04
C THR A 317 13.60 -5.24 14.92
N ALA A 318 13.47 -3.96 14.57
CA ALA A 318 12.63 -3.02 15.31
C ALA A 318 11.14 -3.46 15.30
N THR A 319 10.64 -3.94 14.16
CA THR A 319 9.28 -4.48 14.05
C THR A 319 9.11 -5.72 14.93
N ALA A 320 10.02 -6.69 14.87
CA ALA A 320 9.96 -7.90 15.71
C ALA A 320 10.02 -7.56 17.21
N ALA A 321 10.99 -6.73 17.61
CA ALA A 321 11.15 -6.32 19.00
C ALA A 321 9.95 -5.55 19.54
N ALA A 322 9.42 -4.60 18.78
CA ALA A 322 8.23 -3.83 19.17
C ALA A 322 6.96 -4.72 19.21
N THR A 323 6.87 -5.74 18.35
CA THR A 323 5.77 -6.72 18.37
C THR A 323 5.86 -7.61 19.60
N VAL A 324 7.07 -8.09 19.98
CA VAL A 324 7.28 -8.81 21.26
C VAL A 324 6.88 -7.92 22.44
N ALA A 325 7.40 -6.69 22.46
CA ALA A 325 7.08 -5.74 23.53
C ALA A 325 5.57 -5.52 23.66
N LEU A 326 4.86 -5.37 22.54
CA LEU A 326 3.40 -5.23 22.54
C LEU A 326 2.67 -6.49 23.02
N ALA A 327 3.19 -7.68 22.69
CA ALA A 327 2.61 -8.95 23.10
C ALA A 327 2.64 -9.17 24.64
N VAL A 328 3.68 -8.65 25.30
CA VAL A 328 3.91 -8.85 26.75
C VAL A 328 3.69 -7.56 27.56
N ALA A 329 3.37 -6.45 26.91
CA ALA A 329 3.16 -5.17 27.58
C ALA A 329 1.95 -5.23 28.53
N PRO A 330 2.04 -4.61 29.70
CA PRO A 330 0.85 -4.40 30.51
C PRO A 330 -0.16 -3.52 29.73
N PRO A 331 -1.47 -3.68 29.93
CA PRO A 331 -2.51 -2.93 29.25
C PRO A 331 -2.59 -1.48 29.76
N VAL A 332 -1.46 -0.75 29.69
CA VAL A 332 -1.34 0.66 30.06
C VAL A 332 -1.35 1.48 28.76
N ALA A 333 -2.32 2.40 28.68
CA ALA A 333 -2.57 3.19 27.46
C ALA A 333 -1.30 3.86 26.90
N ALA A 334 -0.49 4.52 27.76
CA ALA A 334 0.71 5.20 27.33
C ALA A 334 1.76 4.25 26.71
N VAL A 335 1.94 3.05 27.28
CA VAL A 335 2.90 2.05 26.82
C VAL A 335 2.47 1.52 25.45
N VAL A 336 1.20 1.13 25.31
CA VAL A 336 0.64 0.58 24.07
C VAL A 336 0.63 1.61 22.96
N ILE A 337 0.29 2.86 23.25
CA ILE A 337 0.35 3.97 22.29
C ILE A 337 1.80 4.19 21.82
N GLY A 338 2.76 4.26 22.75
CA GLY A 338 4.18 4.44 22.42
C GLY A 338 4.71 3.33 21.52
N LEU A 339 4.38 2.05 21.80
CA LEU A 339 4.73 0.91 20.98
C LEU A 339 4.04 0.96 19.60
N SER A 340 2.78 1.38 19.53
CA SER A 340 2.05 1.54 18.28
C SER A 340 2.64 2.64 17.39
N VAL A 341 3.11 3.75 17.98
CA VAL A 341 3.86 4.80 17.25
C VAL A 341 5.17 4.26 16.71
N LEU A 342 5.92 3.48 17.50
CA LEU A 342 7.18 2.87 17.06
C LEU A 342 6.96 1.87 15.92
N LEU A 343 5.94 1.01 16.02
CA LEU A 343 5.54 0.10 14.95
C LEU A 343 5.10 0.86 13.69
N GLY A 344 4.38 1.97 13.88
CA GLY A 344 4.02 2.88 12.80
C GLY A 344 5.24 3.46 12.10
N LEU A 345 6.20 3.96 12.84
CA LEU A 345 7.46 4.50 12.31
C LEU A 345 8.21 3.45 11.49
N ALA A 346 8.39 2.25 12.03
CA ALA A 346 9.01 1.12 11.32
C ALA A 346 8.26 0.81 10.02
N ARG A 347 6.92 0.75 10.03
CA ARG A 347 6.07 0.53 8.85
C ARG A 347 6.22 1.65 7.81
N GLY A 348 6.33 2.90 8.25
CA GLY A 348 6.53 4.06 7.37
C GLY A 348 7.83 3.96 6.60
N VAL A 349 8.92 3.63 7.29
CA VAL A 349 10.23 3.38 6.68
C VAL A 349 10.18 2.15 5.76
N TYR A 350 9.56 1.05 6.21
CA TYR A 350 9.46 -0.19 5.46
C TYR A 350 8.80 -0.02 4.09
N THR A 351 7.71 0.76 4.00
CA THR A 351 7.03 1.02 2.72
C THR A 351 7.93 1.72 1.71
N LEU A 352 8.80 2.62 2.15
CA LEU A 352 9.76 3.29 1.26
C LEU A 352 10.94 2.38 0.88
N ILE A 353 11.38 1.51 1.80
CA ILE A 353 12.40 0.50 1.47
C ILE A 353 11.86 -0.46 0.40
N GLN A 354 10.61 -0.90 0.49
CA GLN A 354 10.01 -1.76 -0.54
C GLN A 354 10.01 -1.07 -1.93
N ALA A 355 9.71 0.22 -1.98
CA ALA A 355 9.70 0.99 -3.22
C ALA A 355 11.10 1.14 -3.83
N THR A 356 12.16 1.20 -3.03
CA THR A 356 13.56 1.38 -3.49
C THR A 356 14.36 0.08 -3.55
N ALA A 357 13.79 -1.04 -3.08
CA ALA A 357 14.52 -2.30 -2.91
C ALA A 357 15.21 -2.82 -4.18
N VAL A 358 14.57 -2.64 -5.34
CA VAL A 358 15.14 -3.04 -6.65
C VAL A 358 16.21 -2.05 -7.09
N THR A 359 15.90 -0.75 -7.09
CA THR A 359 16.84 0.28 -7.55
C THR A 359 18.12 0.32 -6.74
N ASP A 360 18.01 0.11 -5.43
CA ASP A 360 19.15 0.11 -4.51
C ASP A 360 20.12 -1.08 -4.72
N ARG A 361 19.67 -2.18 -5.36
CA ARG A 361 20.45 -3.41 -5.54
C ARG A 361 20.82 -3.72 -6.97
N TRP A 362 19.91 -3.45 -7.90
CA TRP A 362 20.05 -3.83 -9.32
C TRP A 362 19.92 -2.64 -10.29
N GLY A 363 19.77 -1.41 -9.76
CA GLY A 363 19.62 -0.20 -10.58
C GLY A 363 18.23 -0.04 -11.17
N THR A 364 18.11 0.87 -12.14
CA THR A 364 16.83 1.23 -12.77
C THR A 364 16.50 0.38 -13.99
N HIS A 365 17.48 -0.37 -14.53
CA HIS A 365 17.26 -1.25 -15.67
C HIS A 365 16.25 -2.35 -15.33
N ALA A 366 15.23 -2.54 -16.18
CA ALA A 366 14.14 -3.49 -15.99
C ALA A 366 13.38 -3.36 -14.64
N TYR A 367 13.38 -2.16 -14.03
CA TYR A 367 12.76 -1.89 -12.72
C TYR A 367 11.33 -2.41 -12.62
N GLY A 368 10.48 -2.14 -13.60
CA GLY A 368 9.07 -2.55 -13.57
C GLY A 368 8.90 -4.08 -13.46
N ARG A 369 9.68 -4.83 -14.23
CA ARG A 369 9.64 -6.30 -14.22
C ARG A 369 10.16 -6.86 -12.89
N LEU A 370 11.33 -6.41 -12.45
CA LEU A 370 11.94 -6.87 -11.19
C LEU A 370 11.07 -6.49 -9.98
N SER A 371 10.57 -5.26 -9.93
CA SER A 371 9.70 -4.79 -8.86
C SER A 371 8.38 -5.58 -8.83
N GLY A 372 7.76 -5.84 -9.97
CA GLY A 372 6.55 -6.67 -10.06
C GLY A 372 6.75 -8.07 -9.49
N VAL A 373 7.83 -8.75 -9.89
CA VAL A 373 8.15 -10.10 -9.38
C VAL A 373 8.50 -10.08 -7.89
N LEU A 374 9.25 -9.05 -7.43
CA LEU A 374 9.63 -8.91 -6.03
C LEU A 374 8.42 -8.69 -5.11
N THR A 375 7.46 -7.87 -5.54
CA THR A 375 6.32 -7.48 -4.70
C THR A 375 5.15 -8.46 -4.74
N ALA A 376 5.03 -9.29 -5.78
CA ALA A 376 3.92 -10.22 -5.94
C ALA A 376 3.71 -11.15 -4.71
N PRO A 377 4.74 -11.82 -4.14
CA PRO A 377 4.57 -12.64 -2.94
C PRO A 377 4.17 -11.80 -1.72
N SER A 378 4.66 -10.57 -1.60
CA SER A 378 4.29 -9.65 -0.51
C SER A 378 2.82 -9.21 -0.61
N LEU A 379 2.26 -9.06 -1.81
CA LEU A 379 0.84 -8.77 -2.01
C LEU A 379 -0.03 -9.93 -1.52
N VAL A 380 0.35 -11.18 -1.86
CA VAL A 380 -0.35 -12.38 -1.37
C VAL A 380 -0.26 -12.48 0.16
N ALA A 381 0.93 -12.26 0.72
CA ALA A 381 1.16 -12.24 2.17
C ALA A 381 0.32 -11.16 2.88
N GLY A 382 0.26 -9.96 2.31
CA GLY A 382 -0.57 -8.87 2.81
C GLY A 382 -2.07 -9.17 2.75
N ALA A 383 -2.53 -9.83 1.69
CA ALA A 383 -3.92 -10.25 1.55
C ALA A 383 -4.31 -11.33 2.57
N ALA A 384 -3.42 -12.27 2.86
CA ALA A 384 -3.65 -13.32 3.86
C ALA A 384 -3.53 -12.81 5.31
N ALA A 385 -2.86 -11.70 5.54
CA ALA A 385 -2.47 -11.23 6.86
C ALA A 385 -3.62 -11.08 7.87
N PRO A 386 -4.78 -10.49 7.53
CA PRO A 386 -5.91 -10.39 8.46
C PRO A 386 -6.36 -11.76 8.99
N PHE A 387 -6.54 -12.70 8.08
CA PHE A 387 -6.94 -14.07 8.41
C PHE A 387 -5.87 -14.80 9.24
N VAL A 388 -4.59 -14.74 8.83
CA VAL A 388 -3.49 -15.41 9.51
C VAL A 388 -3.36 -14.90 10.96
N GLY A 389 -3.47 -13.59 11.19
CA GLY A 389 -3.42 -13.03 12.55
C GLY A 389 -4.54 -13.55 13.44
N ALA A 390 -5.78 -13.54 12.95
CA ALA A 390 -6.93 -14.04 13.69
C ALA A 390 -6.87 -15.58 13.92
N ALA A 391 -6.43 -16.34 12.92
CA ALA A 391 -6.26 -17.80 13.03
C ALA A 391 -5.18 -18.17 14.05
N LEU A 392 -4.05 -17.44 14.06
CA LEU A 392 -3.01 -17.64 15.08
C LEU A 392 -3.56 -17.37 16.49
N ALA A 393 -4.36 -16.32 16.68
CA ALA A 393 -4.96 -16.03 17.97
C ALA A 393 -5.91 -17.14 18.41
N ALA A 394 -6.71 -17.70 17.51
CA ALA A 394 -7.62 -18.81 17.79
C ALA A 394 -6.85 -20.10 18.15
N VAL A 395 -5.79 -20.45 17.43
CA VAL A 395 -5.03 -21.68 17.62
C VAL A 395 -4.11 -21.61 18.85
N LEU A 396 -3.51 -20.44 19.12
CA LEU A 396 -2.55 -20.24 20.21
C LEU A 396 -3.21 -19.78 21.52
N GLY A 397 -4.55 -19.75 21.57
CA GLY A 397 -5.30 -19.44 22.78
C GLY A 397 -5.29 -17.95 23.16
N GLY A 398 -5.07 -17.03 22.20
CA GLY A 398 -5.15 -15.60 22.43
C GLY A 398 -4.13 -14.77 21.64
N TRP A 399 -4.27 -13.46 21.78
CA TRP A 399 -3.47 -12.49 21.01
C TRP A 399 -2.00 -12.44 21.41
N THR A 400 -1.67 -12.72 22.68
CA THR A 400 -0.26 -12.79 23.13
C THR A 400 0.50 -13.84 22.33
N GLY A 401 -0.03 -15.06 22.23
CA GLY A 401 0.57 -16.12 21.42
C GLY A 401 0.68 -15.75 19.95
N ALA A 402 -0.39 -15.16 19.39
CA ALA A 402 -0.40 -14.71 18.00
C ALA A 402 0.68 -13.65 17.71
N PHE A 403 0.81 -12.64 18.57
CA PHE A 403 1.80 -11.57 18.39
C PHE A 403 3.24 -12.09 18.58
N LEU A 404 3.48 -13.03 19.50
CA LEU A 404 4.78 -13.69 19.62
C LEU A 404 5.12 -14.50 18.36
N ALA A 405 4.15 -15.22 17.80
CA ALA A 405 4.34 -15.93 16.53
C ALA A 405 4.61 -14.97 15.35
N LEU A 406 3.88 -13.87 15.26
CA LEU A 406 4.12 -12.82 14.26
C LEU A 406 5.49 -12.16 14.44
N ALA A 407 5.92 -11.93 15.68
CA ALA A 407 7.27 -11.43 15.96
C ALA A 407 8.34 -12.43 15.51
N GLY A 408 8.11 -13.73 15.74
CA GLY A 408 8.96 -14.81 15.22
C GLY A 408 9.04 -14.81 13.70
N LEU A 409 7.91 -14.66 13.01
CA LEU A 409 7.87 -14.51 11.54
C LEU A 409 8.63 -13.29 11.07
N ALA A 410 8.50 -12.15 11.75
CA ALA A 410 9.26 -10.93 11.43
C ALA A 410 10.76 -11.15 11.65
N ALA A 411 11.17 -11.83 12.72
CA ALA A 411 12.56 -12.18 12.99
C ALA A 411 13.14 -13.11 11.91
N VAL A 412 12.41 -14.16 11.53
CA VAL A 412 12.80 -15.07 10.43
C VAL A 412 12.91 -14.31 9.13
N GLY A 413 11.92 -13.46 8.78
CA GLY A 413 11.96 -12.62 7.60
C GLY A 413 13.18 -11.71 7.58
N THR A 414 13.54 -11.14 8.74
CA THR A 414 14.73 -10.28 8.91
C THR A 414 16.03 -11.06 8.69
N LEU A 415 16.15 -12.27 9.26
CA LEU A 415 17.31 -13.14 9.04
C LEU A 415 17.46 -13.54 7.57
N VAL A 416 16.36 -13.90 6.91
CA VAL A 416 16.35 -14.22 5.49
C VAL A 416 16.81 -13.03 4.65
N VAL A 417 16.34 -11.83 4.96
CA VAL A 417 16.78 -10.59 4.29
C VAL A 417 18.27 -10.32 4.56
N ALA A 418 18.77 -10.55 5.75
CA ALA A 418 20.19 -10.40 6.05
C ALA A 418 21.08 -11.28 5.14
N CYS A 419 20.60 -12.47 4.77
CA CYS A 419 21.26 -13.39 3.86
C CYS A 419 21.06 -13.02 2.36
N SER A 420 20.27 -11.99 2.04
CA SER A 420 19.98 -11.55 0.66
C SER A 420 21.00 -10.57 0.08
N SER A 421 22.10 -10.29 0.78
CA SER A 421 23.14 -9.39 0.28
C SER A 421 23.71 -9.93 -1.03
N PRO A 422 23.71 -9.14 -2.14
CA PRO A 422 24.35 -9.56 -3.37
C PRO A 422 25.84 -9.76 -3.07
N THR A 423 26.36 -10.93 -3.42
CA THR A 423 27.80 -11.15 -3.46
C THR A 423 28.37 -10.15 -4.46
N ARG A 424 29.12 -9.15 -4.01
CA ARG A 424 29.85 -8.27 -4.91
C ARG A 424 30.68 -9.18 -5.82
N PRO A 425 30.60 -9.02 -7.17
CA PRO A 425 31.59 -9.67 -8.04
C PRO A 425 32.95 -9.26 -7.47
N SER A 426 33.76 -10.23 -7.08
CA SER A 426 35.05 -9.94 -6.49
C SER A 426 35.81 -9.09 -7.48
N ALA A 427 36.37 -7.95 -7.06
CA ALA A 427 37.21 -7.06 -7.88
C ALA A 427 38.42 -7.80 -8.53
N ARG A 428 38.60 -9.08 -8.27
CA ARG A 428 39.51 -9.99 -8.89
C ARG A 428 39.13 -10.37 -10.34
N ALA A 429 37.84 -10.49 -10.67
CA ALA A 429 37.37 -10.83 -12.02
C ALA A 429 37.58 -9.66 -13.01
N ALA A 430 37.39 -8.40 -12.53
CA ALA A 430 37.62 -7.22 -13.35
C ALA A 430 39.11 -6.94 -13.64
N ARG A 431 40.05 -7.49 -12.84
CA ARG A 431 41.48 -7.33 -13.08
C ARG A 431 42.08 -8.42 -14.02
N SER A 432 41.38 -9.53 -14.23
CA SER A 432 41.84 -10.58 -15.15
C SER A 432 41.49 -10.29 -16.61
N SER A 433 40.33 -9.59 -16.85
CA SER A 433 39.95 -9.19 -18.22
C SER A 433 40.66 -7.91 -18.72
N ALA A 434 41.32 -7.16 -17.86
CA ALA A 434 42.14 -6.01 -18.24
C ALA A 434 43.60 -6.36 -18.53
N ARG A 435 43.98 -7.65 -18.45
CA ARG A 435 45.34 -8.16 -18.71
C ARG A 435 45.41 -9.18 -19.86
N SER A 436 44.29 -9.45 -20.52
CA SER A 436 44.22 -10.20 -21.79
C SER A 436 43.82 -9.25 -22.93
#